data_cacb151568207b6a7cab4dc93a53612f
#
_entry.id   cacb151568207b6a7cab4dc93a53612f
#
_cell.length_a   1.000
_cell.length_b   1.000
_cell.length_c   1.000
_cell.angle_alpha   90.00
_cell.angle_beta   90.00
_cell.angle_gamma   90.00
#
_symmetry.space_group_name_H-M   'P 1'
#
loop_
_entity.id
_entity.type
_entity.pdbx_description
1 polymer ?
#
loop_
_entity_poly.entity_id
_entity_poly.type
_entity_poly.pdbx_seq_one_letter_code
_entity_poly.pdbx_strand_id
1 'polypeptide(L)'
;MSGSWYNLRNLALVAIILGTTFGASAMQCAALAQGDPGSWSAASTMPTGTGDSGVAALDGKIYVVGGSSFYPHILPTSPDMGSGTWGSSVNYEYDPATDKWRELAPLPIGLSHVGVVGFNHKLYAFGGFTSLIHANAQNAALVYDPAANAWQWLPPLNSRRGSVSADVVDGKIHVFGGRLRDPTPLDVHEVYDPATNQWASKASMPLARDHMGVAVMDGKVHIVGGRTGGQTDNVSEHDVYDPASDKWAKAAPIPTARSGGAAVYYNGLLIYAGGECKQRDPNAKFGGGQDFDEVEGYDPKTNTWRPLARLPSARQAFGAATVGSAAYFPGGTLRCGGLALTDQMLVFRLK
;
A
#
# COMPACT_ATOMS: atom_id res chain seq x y z
N MET A 1 -44.77 -51.00 61.38
CA MET A 1 -44.46 -52.42 61.67
C MET A 1 -43.05 -52.60 61.15
N SER A 2 -42.18 -52.67 62.13
CA SER A 2 -41.10 -53.64 62.41
C SER A 2 -40.14 -53.84 61.30
N GLY A 3 -38.91 -53.52 61.38
CA GLY A 3 -37.90 -53.90 62.36
C GLY A 3 -36.83 -54.65 61.58
N SER A 4 -35.64 -54.42 61.67
CA SER A 4 -34.58 -54.90 62.49
C SER A 4 -33.26 -55.06 61.76
N TRP A 5 -32.27 -54.40 62.17
CA TRP A 5 -30.88 -54.69 62.58
C TRP A 5 -30.18 -55.99 62.06
N TYR A 6 -28.95 -55.87 61.58
CA TYR A 6 -27.68 -56.49 62.04
C TYR A 6 -26.52 -56.18 61.08
N ASN A 7 -25.58 -55.46 61.45
CA ASN A 7 -24.25 -55.58 62.04
C ASN A 7 -23.22 -56.51 61.41
N LEU A 8 -22.08 -55.84 61.03
CA LEU A 8 -20.70 -56.22 61.17
C LEU A 8 -20.11 -57.44 60.42
N ARG A 9 -19.11 -57.21 59.56
CA ARG A 9 -17.69 -57.54 59.90
C ARG A 9 -16.71 -57.13 58.76
N ASN A 10 -15.56 -56.58 59.17
CA ASN A 10 -14.39 -56.26 58.46
C ASN A 10 -13.83 -57.39 57.56
N LEU A 11 -13.48 -57.08 56.35
CA LEU A 11 -12.45 -57.77 55.59
C LEU A 11 -11.56 -56.74 54.88
N ALA A 12 -10.33 -56.63 55.34
CA ALA A 12 -9.31 -55.81 54.72
C ALA A 12 -8.92 -56.48 53.39
N LEU A 13 -9.16 -55.84 52.26
CA LEU A 13 -8.56 -56.18 50.99
C LEU A 13 -7.41 -55.20 50.68
N VAL A 14 -6.21 -55.76 50.62
CA VAL A 14 -5.00 -55.07 50.18
C VAL A 14 -5.19 -54.83 48.68
N ALA A 15 -5.43 -53.56 48.28
CA ALA A 15 -5.39 -53.15 46.90
C ALA A 15 -3.94 -52.76 46.52
N ILE A 16 -3.30 -53.55 45.69
CA ILE A 16 -2.05 -53.21 45.07
C ILE A 16 -2.35 -52.12 44.04
N ILE A 17 -1.91 -50.88 44.31
CA ILE A 17 -1.99 -49.77 43.39
C ILE A 17 -0.81 -49.92 42.41
N LEU A 18 -1.09 -50.44 41.22
CA LEU A 18 -0.21 -50.31 40.08
C LEU A 18 -0.29 -48.84 39.61
N GLY A 19 0.70 -48.05 39.97
CA GLY A 19 0.87 -46.69 39.47
C GLY A 19 1.22 -46.69 37.99
N THR A 20 0.22 -46.45 37.13
CA THR A 20 0.46 -46.02 35.75
C THR A 20 0.69 -44.52 35.78
N THR A 21 1.93 -44.10 35.73
CA THR A 21 2.28 -42.71 35.45
C THR A 21 1.90 -42.38 34.00
N PHE A 22 0.74 -41.76 33.83
CA PHE A 22 0.46 -41.04 32.58
C PHE A 22 1.42 -39.87 32.49
N GLY A 23 2.46 -40.04 31.71
CA GLY A 23 3.32 -38.94 31.28
C GLY A 23 2.45 -37.94 30.52
N ALA A 24 2.13 -36.83 31.15
CA ALA A 24 1.62 -35.66 30.47
C ALA A 24 2.72 -35.16 29.54
N SER A 25 2.69 -35.60 28.29
CA SER A 25 3.44 -34.92 27.23
C SER A 25 2.88 -33.52 27.13
N ALA A 26 3.52 -32.58 27.81
CA ALA A 26 3.37 -31.17 27.52
C ALA A 26 3.81 -30.98 26.07
N MET A 27 2.85 -30.90 25.15
CA MET A 27 3.05 -30.26 23.87
C MET A 27 3.45 -28.81 24.18
N GLN A 28 4.75 -28.58 24.32
CA GLN A 28 5.32 -27.25 24.13
C GLN A 28 5.02 -26.89 22.68
N CYS A 29 3.93 -26.15 22.42
CA CYS A 29 3.83 -25.30 21.25
C CYS A 29 5.09 -24.42 21.30
N ALA A 30 6.09 -24.77 20.50
CA ALA A 30 7.17 -23.87 20.20
C ALA A 30 6.50 -22.64 19.58
N ALA A 31 6.38 -21.58 20.38
CA ALA A 31 6.10 -20.26 19.84
C ALA A 31 7.25 -20.00 18.87
N LEU A 32 6.96 -20.10 17.57
CA LEU A 32 7.85 -19.62 16.53
C LEU A 32 8.24 -18.22 16.99
N ALA A 33 9.52 -17.96 17.15
CA ALA A 33 10.02 -16.66 17.51
C ALA A 33 9.45 -15.68 16.49
N GLN A 34 8.39 -14.96 16.87
CA GLN A 34 7.84 -13.89 16.03
C GLN A 34 8.95 -12.88 15.92
N GLY A 35 9.47 -12.68 14.70
CA GLY A 35 10.46 -11.64 14.44
C GLY A 35 9.93 -10.29 14.94
N ASP A 36 10.81 -9.32 15.05
CA ASP A 36 10.46 -7.96 15.49
C ASP A 36 9.21 -7.45 14.72
N PRO A 37 8.10 -7.09 15.41
CA PRO A 37 6.93 -6.57 14.77
C PRO A 37 7.13 -5.14 14.24
N GLY A 38 8.20 -4.47 14.63
CA GLY A 38 8.46 -3.07 14.33
C GLY A 38 7.71 -2.10 15.25
N SER A 39 7.95 -0.84 15.01
CA SER A 39 7.31 0.24 15.77
C SER A 39 7.05 1.47 14.91
N TRP A 40 6.00 2.21 15.26
CA TRP A 40 5.61 3.45 14.62
C TRP A 40 6.00 4.66 15.45
N SER A 41 6.38 5.73 14.77
CA SER A 41 6.53 7.08 15.32
C SER A 41 5.96 8.10 14.32
N ALA A 42 5.75 9.32 14.76
CA ALA A 42 5.42 10.44 13.89
C ALA A 42 6.66 11.27 13.57
N ALA A 43 6.65 11.93 12.43
CA ALA A 43 7.57 12.99 12.04
C ALA A 43 6.78 14.28 11.77
N SER A 44 7.45 15.37 11.36
CA SER A 44 6.79 16.65 11.05
C SER A 44 5.69 16.47 10.01
N THR A 45 4.53 17.09 10.25
CA THR A 45 3.36 17.05 9.38
C THR A 45 3.63 17.75 8.05
N MET A 46 2.98 17.25 6.98
CA MET A 46 2.99 17.89 5.66
C MET A 46 2.35 19.29 5.72
N PRO A 47 2.70 20.18 4.78
CA PRO A 47 2.04 21.50 4.68
C PRO A 47 0.52 21.42 4.50
N THR A 48 0.03 20.39 3.81
CA THR A 48 -1.40 20.15 3.59
C THR A 48 -1.67 18.65 3.56
N GLY A 49 -2.79 18.23 4.17
CA GLY A 49 -3.25 16.84 4.09
C GLY A 49 -3.64 16.47 2.66
N THR A 50 -3.21 15.29 2.21
CA THR A 50 -3.54 14.75 0.88
C THR A 50 -3.70 13.23 0.93
N GLY A 51 -4.62 12.72 0.12
CA GLY A 51 -4.76 11.29 -0.18
C GLY A 51 -4.46 11.01 -1.65
N ASP A 52 -4.32 9.75 -2.03
CA ASP A 52 -4.11 9.32 -3.42
C ASP A 52 -2.92 10.00 -4.12
N SER A 53 -1.93 10.44 -3.35
CA SER A 53 -0.69 11.02 -3.84
C SER A 53 0.34 9.95 -4.15
N GLY A 54 1.16 10.21 -5.17
CA GLY A 54 2.37 9.44 -5.42
C GLY A 54 3.45 9.76 -4.38
N VAL A 55 4.13 8.73 -3.89
CA VAL A 55 5.22 8.88 -2.91
C VAL A 55 6.45 8.17 -3.42
N ALA A 56 7.59 8.85 -3.41
CA ALA A 56 8.86 8.26 -3.83
C ALA A 56 10.03 8.75 -2.98
N ALA A 57 11.06 7.93 -2.86
CA ALA A 57 12.36 8.35 -2.35
C ALA A 57 13.26 8.78 -3.52
N LEU A 58 14.02 9.84 -3.32
CA LEU A 58 15.06 10.29 -4.24
C LEU A 58 16.16 11.02 -3.48
N ASP A 59 17.41 10.62 -3.69
CA ASP A 59 18.60 11.27 -3.10
C ASP A 59 18.49 11.52 -1.58
N GLY A 60 17.97 10.52 -0.85
CA GLY A 60 17.83 10.58 0.60
C GLY A 60 16.67 11.45 1.11
N LYS A 61 15.77 11.87 0.23
CA LYS A 61 14.56 12.66 0.54
C LYS A 61 13.31 11.84 0.20
N ILE A 62 12.17 12.25 0.78
CA ILE A 62 10.85 11.72 0.45
C ILE A 62 10.08 12.79 -0.31
N TYR A 63 9.45 12.40 -1.40
CA TYR A 63 8.63 13.29 -2.22
C TYR A 63 7.17 12.83 -2.19
N VAL A 64 6.26 13.81 -2.09
CA VAL A 64 4.81 13.62 -2.19
C VAL A 64 4.29 14.47 -3.32
N VAL A 65 3.71 13.82 -4.32
CA VAL A 65 3.35 14.46 -5.60
C VAL A 65 1.89 14.22 -5.93
N GLY A 66 1.16 15.28 -6.28
CA GLY A 66 -0.24 15.20 -6.64
C GLY A 66 -1.12 14.80 -5.46
N GLY A 67 -2.15 14.02 -5.75
CA GLY A 67 -3.09 13.52 -4.74
C GLY A 67 -4.46 14.19 -4.84
N SER A 68 -5.34 13.82 -3.93
CA SER A 68 -6.69 14.37 -3.82
C SER A 68 -6.70 15.52 -2.82
N SER A 69 -7.44 16.59 -3.12
CA SER A 69 -7.64 17.74 -2.25
C SER A 69 -9.13 18.12 -2.19
N PHE A 70 -9.63 18.50 -1.00
CA PHE A 70 -10.98 19.03 -0.84
C PHE A 70 -11.10 20.52 -1.16
N TYR A 71 -9.97 21.23 -1.33
CA TYR A 71 -9.99 22.67 -1.62
C TYR A 71 -9.41 22.95 -3.01
N PRO A 72 -10.11 23.80 -3.76
CA PRO A 72 -9.63 24.23 -5.05
C PRO A 72 -8.50 25.26 -4.90
N HIS A 73 -7.28 24.84 -4.74
CA HIS A 73 -6.20 25.62 -5.35
C HIS A 73 -6.30 25.39 -6.88
N ILE A 74 -7.50 25.34 -7.37
CA ILE A 74 -7.89 24.99 -8.72
C ILE A 74 -8.23 26.29 -9.42
N LEU A 75 -7.58 26.48 -10.52
CA LEU A 75 -8.05 27.43 -11.52
C LEU A 75 -9.52 27.08 -11.87
N PRO A 76 -10.44 28.06 -11.82
CA PRO A 76 -11.88 27.83 -11.93
C PRO A 76 -12.33 27.59 -13.37
N THR A 77 -11.75 26.65 -14.08
CA THR A 77 -12.00 26.46 -15.52
C THR A 77 -12.68 25.15 -15.89
N SER A 78 -13.14 24.34 -14.93
CA SER A 78 -13.94 23.16 -15.26
C SER A 78 -15.41 23.39 -14.94
N PRO A 79 -16.33 23.25 -15.92
CA PRO A 79 -17.77 23.38 -15.72
C PRO A 79 -18.39 22.23 -14.89
N ASP A 80 -17.64 21.20 -14.56
CA ASP A 80 -18.11 20.01 -13.83
C ASP A 80 -17.86 20.08 -12.33
N MET A 81 -17.93 21.27 -11.75
CA MET A 81 -17.69 21.54 -10.33
C MET A 81 -18.80 20.97 -9.42
N GLY A 82 -18.88 19.65 -9.29
CA GLY A 82 -19.60 18.98 -8.21
C GLY A 82 -18.76 18.92 -6.92
N SER A 83 -19.39 18.73 -5.78
CA SER A 83 -18.73 18.53 -4.48
C SER A 83 -17.92 17.23 -4.49
N GLY A 84 -16.61 17.30 -4.63
CA GLY A 84 -15.72 16.12 -4.62
C GLY A 84 -14.25 16.50 -4.50
N THR A 85 -13.40 15.49 -4.37
CA THR A 85 -11.96 15.65 -4.39
C THR A 85 -11.45 15.81 -5.82
N TRP A 86 -10.51 16.72 -6.00
CA TRP A 86 -9.88 17.05 -7.27
C TRP A 86 -8.41 16.64 -7.28
N GLY A 87 -7.87 16.38 -8.44
CA GLY A 87 -6.44 16.20 -8.60
C GLY A 87 -5.68 17.44 -8.14
N SER A 88 -4.73 17.25 -7.26
CA SER A 88 -3.84 18.29 -6.74
C SER A 88 -2.57 18.40 -7.56
N SER A 89 -1.98 19.59 -7.59
CA SER A 89 -0.68 19.84 -8.23
C SER A 89 0.48 19.90 -7.22
N VAL A 90 0.28 19.54 -5.97
CA VAL A 90 1.33 19.63 -4.94
C VAL A 90 2.57 18.83 -5.31
N ASN A 91 3.72 19.35 -4.91
CA ASN A 91 5.01 18.68 -4.98
C ASN A 91 5.77 19.08 -3.74
N TYR A 92 5.81 18.17 -2.76
CA TYR A 92 6.46 18.37 -1.48
C TYR A 92 7.70 17.50 -1.36
N GLU A 93 8.75 18.04 -0.76
CA GLU A 93 9.96 17.31 -0.38
C GLU A 93 10.07 17.32 1.15
N TYR A 94 10.31 16.15 1.71
CA TYR A 94 10.65 15.98 3.11
C TYR A 94 12.10 15.54 3.26
N ASP A 95 12.82 16.22 4.15
CA ASP A 95 14.18 15.88 4.53
C ASP A 95 14.21 15.15 5.87
N PRO A 96 14.45 13.83 5.88
CA PRO A 96 14.54 13.06 7.13
C PRO A 96 15.67 13.49 8.07
N ALA A 97 16.73 14.10 7.54
CA ALA A 97 17.87 14.53 8.35
C ALA A 97 17.55 15.80 9.18
N THR A 98 16.64 16.63 8.69
CA THR A 98 16.28 17.91 9.34
C THR A 98 14.85 17.92 9.88
N ASP A 99 14.06 16.87 9.58
CA ASP A 99 12.63 16.78 9.89
C ASP A 99 11.82 17.96 9.35
N LYS A 100 12.10 18.37 8.10
CA LYS A 100 11.47 19.55 7.48
C LYS A 100 10.89 19.25 6.12
N TRP A 101 9.76 19.91 5.83
CA TRP A 101 9.11 19.95 4.54
C TRP A 101 9.48 21.19 3.74
N ARG A 102 9.47 21.05 2.43
CA ARG A 102 9.65 22.12 1.46
C ARG A 102 8.65 21.96 0.31
N GLU A 103 8.01 23.07 -0.09
CA GLU A 103 7.23 23.11 -1.32
C GLU A 103 8.16 23.32 -2.52
N LEU A 104 7.84 22.62 -3.60
CA LEU A 104 8.58 22.65 -4.84
C LEU A 104 7.68 23.09 -5.99
N ALA A 105 8.26 23.30 -7.20
CA ALA A 105 7.46 23.62 -8.37
C ALA A 105 6.31 22.61 -8.55
N PRO A 106 5.05 23.08 -8.61
CA PRO A 106 3.89 22.22 -8.70
C PRO A 106 3.84 21.46 -10.03
N LEU A 107 3.12 20.34 -10.05
CA LEU A 107 2.74 19.67 -11.31
C LEU A 107 2.06 20.65 -12.26
N PRO A 108 2.36 20.60 -13.57
CA PRO A 108 1.69 21.47 -14.57
C PRO A 108 0.22 21.15 -14.76
N ILE A 109 -0.25 20.02 -14.24
CA ILE A 109 -1.64 19.58 -14.21
C ILE A 109 -1.91 18.89 -12.87
N GLY A 110 -3.04 19.19 -12.22
CA GLY A 110 -3.41 18.51 -10.98
C GLY A 110 -3.81 17.07 -11.24
N LEU A 111 -3.21 16.13 -10.51
CA LEU A 111 -3.41 14.69 -10.67
C LEU A 111 -3.63 14.01 -9.32
N SER A 112 -4.70 13.23 -9.19
CA SER A 112 -4.86 12.26 -8.11
C SER A 112 -4.55 10.84 -8.61
N HIS A 113 -4.23 9.90 -7.71
CA HIS A 113 -3.96 8.50 -8.05
C HIS A 113 -2.83 8.34 -9.07
N VAL A 114 -1.83 9.19 -8.98
CA VAL A 114 -0.66 9.23 -9.86
C VAL A 114 0.41 8.26 -9.36
N GLY A 115 0.99 7.46 -10.25
CA GLY A 115 2.17 6.64 -9.96
C GLY A 115 3.44 7.50 -9.98
N VAL A 116 4.26 7.45 -8.93
CA VAL A 116 5.49 8.26 -8.83
C VAL A 116 6.68 7.38 -8.44
N VAL A 117 7.80 7.58 -9.11
CA VAL A 117 9.07 6.91 -8.80
C VAL A 117 10.23 7.89 -8.85
N GLY A 118 11.24 7.64 -8.00
CA GLY A 118 12.53 8.32 -8.06
C GLY A 118 13.55 7.48 -8.83
N PHE A 119 14.21 8.06 -9.83
CA PHE A 119 15.25 7.38 -10.61
C PHE A 119 16.22 8.37 -11.26
N ASN A 120 17.52 8.07 -11.20
CA ASN A 120 18.58 8.89 -11.82
C ASN A 120 18.46 10.39 -11.47
N HIS A 121 18.37 10.70 -10.18
CA HIS A 121 18.26 12.06 -9.63
C HIS A 121 17.04 12.84 -10.14
N LYS A 122 15.98 12.15 -10.59
CA LYS A 122 14.72 12.73 -11.07
C LYS A 122 13.52 12.00 -10.52
N LEU A 123 12.38 12.70 -10.43
CA LEU A 123 11.09 12.07 -10.18
C LEU A 123 10.35 11.90 -11.50
N TYR A 124 9.65 10.80 -11.61
CA TYR A 124 8.78 10.49 -12.73
C TYR A 124 7.36 10.28 -12.23
N ALA A 125 6.37 10.88 -12.91
CA ALA A 125 4.96 10.80 -12.55
C ALA A 125 4.11 10.34 -13.74
N PHE A 126 3.20 9.38 -13.52
CA PHE A 126 2.46 8.70 -14.58
C PHE A 126 0.98 8.57 -14.30
N GLY A 127 0.15 8.80 -15.31
CA GLY A 127 -1.29 8.59 -15.26
C GLY A 127 -2.00 9.57 -14.31
N GLY A 128 -3.02 9.07 -13.62
CA GLY A 128 -3.81 9.83 -12.66
C GLY A 128 -5.14 10.34 -13.20
N PHE A 129 -5.91 11.01 -12.34
CA PHE A 129 -7.20 11.63 -12.66
C PHE A 129 -7.15 13.12 -12.38
N THR A 130 -7.81 13.93 -13.22
CA THR A 130 -7.87 15.39 -13.03
C THR A 130 -9.16 15.88 -12.41
N SER A 131 -10.20 15.06 -12.42
CA SER A 131 -11.55 15.39 -11.91
C SER A 131 -11.92 14.46 -10.77
N LEU A 132 -13.17 14.62 -10.31
CA LEU A 132 -13.81 13.79 -9.27
C LEU A 132 -13.26 12.37 -9.25
N ILE A 133 -13.28 11.78 -8.08
CA ILE A 133 -12.73 10.43 -7.82
C ILE A 133 -12.94 9.51 -9.03
N HIS A 134 -11.84 9.03 -9.61
CA HIS A 134 -11.79 8.15 -10.78
C HIS A 134 -12.43 8.70 -12.07
N ALA A 135 -12.48 10.02 -12.26
CA ALA A 135 -12.96 10.62 -13.48
C ALA A 135 -11.86 11.35 -14.25
N ASN A 136 -11.99 11.37 -15.57
CA ASN A 136 -11.06 12.00 -16.51
C ASN A 136 -9.62 11.47 -16.35
N ALA A 137 -9.46 10.16 -16.53
CA ALA A 137 -8.15 9.49 -16.52
C ALA A 137 -7.19 10.09 -17.55
N GLN A 138 -5.95 10.27 -17.17
CA GLN A 138 -4.90 10.87 -17.99
C GLN A 138 -3.89 9.81 -18.45
N ASN A 139 -3.25 10.08 -19.57
CA ASN A 139 -2.05 9.38 -20.02
C ASN A 139 -0.80 10.24 -19.77
N ALA A 140 -0.83 11.09 -18.76
CA ALA A 140 0.25 11.96 -18.38
C ALA A 140 1.53 11.16 -18.10
N ALA A 141 2.65 11.64 -18.58
CA ALA A 141 3.99 11.21 -18.22
C ALA A 141 4.83 12.46 -18.05
N LEU A 142 5.42 12.62 -16.89
CA LEU A 142 6.11 13.82 -16.46
C LEU A 142 7.42 13.46 -15.78
N VAL A 143 8.42 14.30 -15.93
CA VAL A 143 9.69 14.21 -15.20
C VAL A 143 9.97 15.52 -14.48
N TYR A 144 10.33 15.44 -13.21
CA TYR A 144 10.78 16.56 -12.40
C TYR A 144 12.29 16.50 -12.19
N ASP A 145 12.94 17.63 -12.41
CA ASP A 145 14.35 17.82 -12.12
C ASP A 145 14.49 18.67 -10.85
N PRO A 146 14.93 18.10 -9.72
CA PRO A 146 15.10 18.84 -8.48
C PRO A 146 16.14 19.97 -8.59
N ALA A 147 17.17 19.82 -9.43
CA ALA A 147 18.20 20.84 -9.62
C ALA A 147 17.67 22.09 -10.35
N ALA A 148 16.76 21.88 -11.31
CA ALA A 148 16.09 22.95 -12.03
C ALA A 148 14.82 23.43 -11.34
N ASN A 149 14.31 22.67 -10.35
CA ASN A 149 12.99 22.85 -9.74
C ASN A 149 11.88 22.98 -10.79
N ALA A 150 11.84 22.09 -11.76
CA ALA A 150 10.95 22.18 -12.91
C ALA A 150 10.47 20.81 -13.41
N TRP A 151 9.21 20.79 -13.88
CA TRP A 151 8.59 19.65 -14.55
C TRP A 151 8.70 19.76 -16.07
N GLN A 152 8.85 18.63 -16.73
CA GLN A 152 8.82 18.50 -18.19
C GLN A 152 7.89 17.35 -18.58
N TRP A 153 7.19 17.51 -19.72
CA TRP A 153 6.40 16.44 -20.30
C TRP A 153 7.29 15.42 -21.01
N LEU A 154 6.95 14.17 -20.84
CA LEU A 154 7.51 13.02 -21.56
C LEU A 154 6.52 12.52 -22.61
N PRO A 155 6.93 11.63 -23.54
CA PRO A 155 5.99 10.89 -24.36
C PRO A 155 4.91 10.25 -23.47
N PRO A 156 3.61 10.43 -23.79
CA PRO A 156 2.54 9.97 -22.94
C PRO A 156 2.45 8.44 -22.87
N LEU A 157 1.85 7.89 -21.83
CA LEU A 157 1.41 6.49 -21.77
C LEU A 157 0.54 6.17 -22.99
N ASN A 158 0.58 4.93 -23.48
CA ASN A 158 -0.25 4.50 -24.61
C ASN A 158 -1.74 4.42 -24.24
N SER A 159 -2.06 4.32 -22.95
CA SER A 159 -3.44 4.29 -22.45
C SER A 159 -3.66 5.26 -21.31
N ARG A 160 -4.83 5.92 -21.29
CA ARG A 160 -5.25 6.78 -20.19
C ARG A 160 -5.66 5.91 -19.01
N ARG A 161 -5.12 6.17 -17.82
CA ARG A 161 -5.46 5.46 -16.60
C ARG A 161 -4.95 6.17 -15.35
N GLY A 162 -5.69 6.03 -14.26
CA GLY A 162 -5.24 6.43 -12.92
C GLY A 162 -5.22 5.22 -11.99
N SER A 163 -4.86 5.42 -10.74
CA SER A 163 -4.63 4.36 -9.75
C SER A 163 -3.61 3.31 -10.24
N VAL A 164 -2.62 3.78 -10.97
CA VAL A 164 -1.52 2.96 -11.47
C VAL A 164 -0.48 2.73 -10.37
N SER A 165 0.17 1.58 -10.42
CA SER A 165 1.37 1.31 -9.63
C SER A 165 2.61 1.42 -10.52
N ALA A 166 3.69 2.01 -10.00
CA ALA A 166 4.93 2.15 -10.76
C ALA A 166 6.14 1.85 -9.88
N ASP A 167 7.16 1.21 -10.46
CA ASP A 167 8.46 1.01 -9.81
C ASP A 167 9.58 0.87 -10.85
N VAL A 168 10.81 0.90 -10.39
CA VAL A 168 12.01 0.86 -11.23
C VAL A 168 12.71 -0.49 -11.09
N VAL A 169 12.92 -1.17 -12.21
CA VAL A 169 13.73 -2.38 -12.29
C VAL A 169 14.56 -2.38 -13.57
N ASP A 170 15.79 -2.85 -13.50
CA ASP A 170 16.75 -2.92 -14.62
C ASP A 170 16.91 -1.59 -15.38
N GLY A 171 16.90 -0.47 -14.65
CA GLY A 171 17.07 0.87 -15.22
C GLY A 171 15.87 1.38 -16.03
N LYS A 172 14.73 0.72 -15.95
CA LYS A 172 13.50 1.07 -16.64
C LYS A 172 12.37 1.27 -15.64
N ILE A 173 11.39 2.09 -16.01
CA ILE A 173 10.23 2.38 -15.20
C ILE A 173 9.04 1.56 -15.69
N HIS A 174 8.53 0.70 -14.85
CA HIS A 174 7.40 -0.15 -15.11
C HIS A 174 6.13 0.47 -14.53
N VAL A 175 5.04 0.52 -15.32
CA VAL A 175 3.74 1.08 -14.94
C VAL A 175 2.67 0.03 -15.15
N PHE A 176 1.99 -0.34 -14.08
CA PHE A 176 1.08 -1.48 -14.01
C PHE A 176 -0.35 -1.07 -13.74
N GLY A 177 -1.30 -1.77 -14.37
CA GLY A 177 -2.72 -1.75 -14.06
C GLY A 177 -3.34 -0.37 -14.07
N GLY A 178 -4.16 -0.12 -13.07
CA GLY A 178 -4.95 1.09 -12.96
C GLY A 178 -6.33 0.94 -13.58
N ARG A 179 -7.04 2.05 -13.74
CA ARG A 179 -8.40 2.06 -14.33
C ARG A 179 -8.64 3.28 -15.20
N LEU A 180 -9.53 3.13 -16.17
CA LEU A 180 -9.99 4.23 -17.01
C LEU A 180 -11.04 5.07 -16.26
N ARG A 181 -11.99 4.40 -15.62
CA ARG A 181 -13.03 4.92 -14.71
C ARG A 181 -13.66 3.75 -13.96
N ASP A 182 -14.50 4.03 -12.95
CA ASP A 182 -15.24 2.98 -12.25
C ASP A 182 -16.21 2.24 -13.17
N PRO A 183 -16.38 0.93 -13.03
CA PRO A 183 -15.61 0.00 -12.22
C PRO A 183 -14.65 -0.88 -13.06
N THR A 184 -13.99 -0.31 -14.08
CA THR A 184 -13.23 -1.09 -15.08
C THR A 184 -11.73 -0.98 -14.86
N PRO A 185 -11.10 -1.89 -14.08
CA PRO A 185 -9.66 -1.98 -13.96
C PRO A 185 -9.03 -2.55 -15.23
N LEU A 186 -7.74 -2.31 -15.37
CA LEU A 186 -6.91 -2.71 -16.51
C LEU A 186 -5.80 -3.67 -16.05
N ASP A 187 -5.37 -4.54 -16.96
CA ASP A 187 -4.22 -5.45 -16.78
C ASP A 187 -2.95 -4.92 -17.50
N VAL A 188 -2.99 -3.71 -17.98
CA VAL A 188 -1.94 -3.09 -18.81
C VAL A 188 -0.63 -3.00 -18.06
N HIS A 189 0.46 -3.41 -18.73
CA HIS A 189 1.82 -3.24 -18.28
C HIS A 189 2.63 -2.55 -19.38
N GLU A 190 3.09 -1.34 -19.07
CA GLU A 190 3.93 -0.52 -19.96
C GLU A 190 5.25 -0.20 -19.27
N VAL A 191 6.30 -0.11 -20.05
CA VAL A 191 7.66 0.18 -19.58
C VAL A 191 8.21 1.38 -20.32
N TYR A 192 8.63 2.37 -19.56
CA TYR A 192 9.34 3.54 -20.05
C TYR A 192 10.85 3.35 -19.88
N ASP A 193 11.58 3.58 -20.98
CA ASP A 193 13.03 3.58 -20.98
C ASP A 193 13.53 5.04 -21.02
N PRO A 194 14.06 5.58 -19.93
CA PRO A 194 14.55 6.95 -19.89
C PRO A 194 15.77 7.19 -20.79
N ALA A 195 16.54 6.16 -21.14
CA ALA A 195 17.70 6.30 -22.00
C ALA A 195 17.33 6.54 -23.47
N THR A 196 16.20 5.95 -23.91
CA THR A 196 15.70 6.09 -25.29
C THR A 196 14.50 7.02 -25.40
N ASN A 197 13.90 7.43 -24.26
CA ASN A 197 12.69 8.22 -24.18
C ASN A 197 11.49 7.54 -24.89
N GLN A 198 11.35 6.22 -24.74
CA GLN A 198 10.34 5.43 -25.44
C GLN A 198 9.58 4.50 -24.48
N TRP A 199 8.35 4.17 -24.88
CA TRP A 199 7.50 3.18 -24.22
C TRP A 199 7.52 1.85 -24.97
N ALA A 200 7.41 0.76 -24.21
CA ALA A 200 7.17 -0.59 -24.71
C ALA A 200 6.07 -1.26 -23.90
N SER A 201 5.22 -2.04 -24.56
CA SER A 201 4.28 -2.94 -23.87
C SER A 201 4.99 -4.23 -23.46
N LYS A 202 4.58 -4.77 -22.32
CA LYS A 202 5.07 -6.00 -21.73
C LYS A 202 3.94 -6.97 -21.45
N ALA A 203 4.27 -8.19 -20.99
CA ALA A 203 3.26 -9.17 -20.60
C ALA A 203 2.25 -8.56 -19.63
N SER A 204 0.96 -8.58 -19.99
CA SER A 204 -0.14 -8.09 -19.15
C SER A 204 -0.17 -8.77 -17.80
N MET A 205 -0.66 -8.06 -16.78
CA MET A 205 -0.88 -8.64 -15.46
C MET A 205 -1.85 -9.83 -15.53
N PRO A 206 -1.66 -10.86 -14.70
CA PRO A 206 -2.56 -12.03 -14.67
C PRO A 206 -4.02 -11.69 -14.29
N LEU A 207 -4.22 -10.59 -13.58
CA LEU A 207 -5.52 -10.11 -13.14
C LEU A 207 -5.57 -8.59 -13.29
N ALA A 208 -6.57 -8.10 -14.02
CA ALA A 208 -6.86 -6.67 -14.13
C ALA A 208 -7.28 -6.10 -12.78
N ARG A 209 -6.53 -5.12 -12.26
CA ARG A 209 -6.79 -4.49 -10.96
C ARG A 209 -6.10 -3.13 -10.82
N ASP A 210 -6.52 -2.41 -9.83
CA ASP A 210 -5.99 -1.10 -9.45
C ASP A 210 -5.83 -0.97 -7.93
N HIS A 211 -5.31 0.17 -7.45
CA HIS A 211 -5.02 0.41 -6.03
C HIS A 211 -4.14 -0.66 -5.39
N MET A 212 -3.21 -1.20 -6.15
CA MET A 212 -2.27 -2.23 -5.74
C MET A 212 -1.06 -1.63 -5.03
N GLY A 213 -0.46 -2.40 -4.13
CA GLY A 213 0.90 -2.16 -3.69
C GLY A 213 1.93 -2.67 -4.70
N VAL A 214 3.04 -1.96 -4.85
CA VAL A 214 4.17 -2.38 -5.68
C VAL A 214 5.48 -2.20 -4.93
N ALA A 215 6.41 -3.15 -5.09
CA ALA A 215 7.79 -3.01 -4.64
C ALA A 215 8.72 -3.90 -5.46
N VAL A 216 9.94 -3.43 -5.67
CA VAL A 216 11.00 -4.22 -6.32
C VAL A 216 11.85 -4.92 -5.26
N MET A 217 12.03 -6.23 -5.43
CA MET A 217 12.88 -7.06 -4.58
C MET A 217 13.63 -8.07 -5.46
N ASP A 218 14.92 -8.23 -5.22
CA ASP A 218 15.78 -9.21 -5.91
C ASP A 218 15.65 -9.16 -7.44
N GLY A 219 15.54 -7.93 -8.02
CA GLY A 219 15.40 -7.69 -9.44
C GLY A 219 14.03 -8.08 -10.03
N LYS A 220 13.04 -8.33 -9.21
CA LYS A 220 11.66 -8.64 -9.63
C LYS A 220 10.66 -7.65 -9.06
N VAL A 221 9.56 -7.44 -9.79
CA VAL A 221 8.49 -6.55 -9.34
C VAL A 221 7.39 -7.37 -8.68
N HIS A 222 7.10 -7.05 -7.44
CA HIS A 222 6.04 -7.65 -6.65
C HIS A 222 4.82 -6.73 -6.64
N ILE A 223 3.65 -7.25 -7.02
CA ILE A 223 2.38 -6.53 -7.02
C ILE A 223 1.41 -7.25 -6.08
N VAL A 224 0.95 -6.54 -5.05
CA VAL A 224 0.14 -7.15 -3.99
C VAL A 224 -1.19 -6.45 -3.81
N GLY A 225 -2.23 -7.23 -3.50
CA GLY A 225 -3.56 -6.72 -3.24
C GLY A 225 -4.17 -6.00 -4.43
N GLY A 226 -4.91 -4.95 -4.15
CA GLY A 226 -5.69 -4.21 -5.14
C GLY A 226 -7.14 -4.63 -5.17
N ARG A 227 -7.90 -4.11 -6.13
CA ARG A 227 -9.32 -4.43 -6.32
C ARG A 227 -9.68 -4.62 -7.79
N THR A 228 -10.70 -5.42 -8.05
CA THR A 228 -11.19 -5.77 -9.40
C THR A 228 -12.48 -5.05 -9.78
N GLY A 229 -13.01 -4.20 -8.91
CA GLY A 229 -14.28 -3.51 -9.12
C GLY A 229 -14.46 -2.34 -8.18
N GLY A 230 -15.50 -2.38 -7.36
CA GLY A 230 -15.80 -1.36 -6.35
C GLY A 230 -14.85 -1.38 -5.15
N GLN A 231 -15.07 -0.48 -4.21
CA GLN A 231 -14.20 -0.27 -3.03
C GLN A 231 -14.07 -1.48 -2.09
N THR A 232 -14.98 -2.44 -2.19
CA THR A 232 -15.00 -3.66 -1.36
C THR A 232 -14.58 -4.92 -2.14
N ASP A 233 -14.29 -4.80 -3.44
CA ASP A 233 -13.90 -5.94 -4.28
C ASP A 233 -12.39 -6.20 -4.19
N ASN A 234 -11.91 -6.21 -2.95
CA ASN A 234 -10.53 -6.40 -2.58
C ASN A 234 -10.04 -7.80 -2.87
N VAL A 235 -8.80 -7.92 -3.34
CA VAL A 235 -8.16 -9.21 -3.63
C VAL A 235 -6.90 -9.41 -2.79
N SER A 236 -6.53 -10.67 -2.60
CA SER A 236 -5.31 -11.08 -1.88
C SER A 236 -4.15 -11.43 -2.82
N GLU A 237 -4.28 -11.17 -4.10
CA GLU A 237 -3.31 -11.57 -5.12
C GLU A 237 -1.91 -10.99 -4.85
N HIS A 238 -0.91 -11.84 -5.02
CA HIS A 238 0.50 -11.49 -5.01
C HIS A 238 1.15 -12.05 -6.27
N ASP A 239 1.33 -11.20 -7.26
CA ASP A 239 1.97 -11.51 -8.53
C ASP A 239 3.39 -10.98 -8.55
N VAL A 240 4.29 -11.75 -9.16
CA VAL A 240 5.71 -11.42 -9.28
C VAL A 240 6.07 -11.41 -10.76
N TYR A 241 6.50 -10.25 -11.24
CA TYR A 241 6.98 -10.08 -12.60
C TYR A 241 8.51 -10.20 -12.67
N ASP A 242 8.98 -11.02 -13.58
CA ASP A 242 10.39 -11.19 -13.90
C ASP A 242 10.71 -10.45 -15.21
N PRO A 243 11.43 -9.33 -15.17
CA PRO A 243 11.71 -8.54 -16.37
C PRO A 243 12.65 -9.24 -17.35
N ALA A 244 13.50 -10.17 -16.87
CA ALA A 244 14.44 -10.89 -17.74
C ALA A 244 13.72 -11.88 -18.65
N SER A 245 12.63 -12.49 -18.20
CA SER A 245 11.86 -13.47 -18.96
C SER A 245 10.56 -12.93 -19.54
N ASP A 246 10.14 -11.70 -19.15
CA ASP A 246 8.83 -11.11 -19.44
C ASP A 246 7.68 -12.00 -19.01
N LYS A 247 7.76 -12.58 -17.80
CA LYS A 247 6.77 -13.55 -17.28
C LYS A 247 6.33 -13.22 -15.87
N TRP A 248 5.11 -13.65 -15.57
CA TRP A 248 4.49 -13.58 -14.26
C TRP A 248 4.54 -14.91 -13.53
N ALA A 249 4.72 -14.87 -12.21
CA ALA A 249 4.58 -15.98 -11.28
C ALA A 249 3.71 -15.55 -10.09
N LYS A 250 3.20 -16.54 -9.33
CA LYS A 250 2.48 -16.30 -8.09
C LYS A 250 3.42 -16.44 -6.90
N ALA A 251 3.25 -15.58 -5.90
CA ALA A 251 3.81 -15.73 -4.56
C ALA A 251 2.67 -15.97 -3.56
N ALA A 252 3.03 -16.22 -2.29
CA ALA A 252 2.05 -16.38 -1.23
C ALA A 252 1.11 -15.16 -1.18
N PRO A 253 -0.21 -15.35 -1.23
CA PRO A 253 -1.17 -14.24 -1.20
C PRO A 253 -1.09 -13.47 0.12
N ILE A 254 -1.42 -12.18 0.08
CA ILE A 254 -1.51 -11.38 1.30
C ILE A 254 -2.63 -11.94 2.19
N PRO A 255 -2.41 -12.14 3.49
CA PRO A 255 -3.41 -12.78 4.37
C PRO A 255 -4.72 -12.00 4.46
N THR A 256 -4.66 -10.67 4.41
CA THR A 256 -5.84 -9.79 4.47
C THR A 256 -6.04 -9.11 3.12
N ALA A 257 -7.02 -9.58 2.34
CA ALA A 257 -7.36 -8.99 1.03
C ALA A 257 -7.70 -7.50 1.18
N ARG A 258 -6.99 -6.60 0.49
CA ARG A 258 -7.21 -5.16 0.56
C ARG A 258 -6.58 -4.38 -0.58
N SER A 259 -7.07 -3.17 -0.81
CA SER A 259 -6.59 -2.22 -1.81
C SER A 259 -6.30 -0.86 -1.17
N GLY A 260 -5.67 0.05 -1.89
CA GLY A 260 -5.45 1.43 -1.45
C GLY A 260 -4.51 1.58 -0.26
N GLY A 261 -3.80 0.52 0.13
CA GLY A 261 -2.72 0.55 1.10
C GLY A 261 -1.39 0.94 0.46
N ALA A 262 -0.39 1.17 1.31
CA ALA A 262 0.96 1.49 0.89
C ALA A 262 1.87 0.26 0.95
N ALA A 263 2.62 0.00 -0.13
CA ALA A 263 3.64 -1.03 -0.17
C ALA A 263 5.03 -0.42 -0.25
N VAL A 264 6.01 -1.05 0.41
CA VAL A 264 7.41 -0.63 0.36
C VAL A 264 8.33 -1.81 0.66
N TYR A 265 9.46 -1.87 -0.02
CA TYR A 265 10.56 -2.76 0.37
C TYR A 265 11.40 -2.11 1.48
N TYR A 266 11.48 -2.77 2.62
CA TYR A 266 12.23 -2.28 3.77
C TYR A 266 12.80 -3.43 4.59
N ASN A 267 14.11 -3.38 4.85
CA ASN A 267 14.85 -4.32 5.71
C ASN A 267 14.59 -5.80 5.35
N GLY A 268 14.61 -6.15 4.05
CA GLY A 268 14.44 -7.51 3.55
C GLY A 268 12.99 -7.99 3.43
N LEU A 269 12.02 -7.15 3.77
CA LEU A 269 10.59 -7.46 3.67
C LEU A 269 9.89 -6.55 2.66
N LEU A 270 8.88 -7.07 1.96
CA LEU A 270 7.84 -6.23 1.38
C LEU A 270 6.80 -5.98 2.47
N ILE A 271 6.66 -4.73 2.88
CA ILE A 271 5.67 -4.30 3.86
C ILE A 271 4.45 -3.75 3.12
N TYR A 272 3.25 -4.22 3.48
CA TYR A 272 1.99 -3.66 3.01
C TYR A 272 1.16 -3.18 4.19
N ALA A 273 0.87 -1.88 4.23
CA ALA A 273 0.25 -1.20 5.37
C ALA A 273 -1.08 -0.56 4.99
N GLY A 274 -2.09 -0.69 5.86
CA GLY A 274 -3.40 -0.07 5.70
C GLY A 274 -4.19 -0.60 4.52
N GLY A 275 -5.14 0.18 4.06
CA GLY A 275 -6.00 -0.12 2.91
C GLY A 275 -7.42 0.37 3.08
N GLU A 276 -8.16 0.35 1.97
CA GLU A 276 -9.48 0.96 1.82
C GLU A 276 -10.60 0.00 2.22
N CYS A 277 -11.59 0.55 2.96
CA CYS A 277 -12.91 -0.06 3.16
C CYS A 277 -12.91 -1.49 3.74
N LYS A 278 -12.27 -1.69 4.89
CA LYS A 278 -12.42 -2.91 5.68
C LYS A 278 -13.89 -3.20 6.00
N GLN A 279 -14.63 -2.15 6.36
CA GLN A 279 -16.05 -2.20 6.61
C GLN A 279 -16.69 -0.92 6.09
N ARG A 280 -17.61 -1.05 5.14
CA ARG A 280 -18.38 0.07 4.62
C ARG A 280 -19.58 0.37 5.54
N ASP A 281 -19.87 1.65 5.76
CA ASP A 281 -21.12 2.07 6.39
C ASP A 281 -22.27 1.94 5.38
N PRO A 282 -23.23 1.03 5.61
CA PRO A 282 -24.35 0.82 4.68
C PRO A 282 -25.30 2.02 4.58
N ASN A 283 -25.26 2.94 5.55
CA ASN A 283 -26.12 4.14 5.58
C ASN A 283 -25.46 5.37 4.98
N ALA A 284 -24.16 5.33 4.69
CA ALA A 284 -23.47 6.45 4.08
C ALA A 284 -23.73 6.49 2.57
N LYS A 285 -24.13 7.67 2.06
CA LYS A 285 -24.32 7.89 0.62
C LYS A 285 -22.99 7.85 -0.15
N PHE A 286 -21.92 8.38 0.45
CA PHE A 286 -20.57 8.38 -0.11
C PHE A 286 -19.60 8.11 1.02
N GLY A 287 -18.75 7.09 0.85
CA GLY A 287 -17.72 6.73 1.79
C GLY A 287 -18.26 6.55 3.22
N GLY A 288 -17.43 6.17 4.11
CA GLY A 288 -17.80 5.93 5.50
C GLY A 288 -17.58 4.47 5.85
N GLY A 289 -17.36 4.22 7.15
CA GLY A 289 -16.89 2.94 7.64
C GLY A 289 -15.42 2.99 8.02
N GLN A 290 -14.82 1.84 8.17
CA GLN A 290 -13.46 1.68 8.66
C GLN A 290 -12.51 1.29 7.54
N ASP A 291 -11.34 1.88 7.55
CA ASP A 291 -10.18 1.44 6.77
C ASP A 291 -9.41 0.35 7.52
N PHE A 292 -8.43 -0.25 6.83
CA PHE A 292 -7.55 -1.23 7.42
C PHE A 292 -6.44 -0.55 8.24
N ASP A 293 -6.12 -1.12 9.39
CA ASP A 293 -4.93 -0.79 10.20
C ASP A 293 -3.89 -1.92 10.19
N GLU A 294 -4.20 -3.01 9.49
CA GLU A 294 -3.31 -4.15 9.32
C GLU A 294 -2.02 -3.73 8.62
N VAL A 295 -0.90 -4.26 9.12
CA VAL A 295 0.41 -4.16 8.50
C VAL A 295 0.99 -5.55 8.42
N GLU A 296 1.38 -5.98 7.23
CA GLU A 296 1.88 -7.32 6.99
C GLU A 296 3.19 -7.23 6.21
N GLY A 297 4.16 -8.06 6.59
CA GLY A 297 5.46 -8.14 5.95
C GLY A 297 5.66 -9.49 5.27
N TYR A 298 5.99 -9.46 3.98
CA TYR A 298 6.33 -10.64 3.19
C TYR A 298 7.84 -10.85 3.19
N ASP A 299 8.25 -12.07 3.52
CA ASP A 299 9.64 -12.51 3.40
C ASP A 299 9.81 -13.35 2.12
N PRO A 300 10.56 -12.86 1.13
CA PRO A 300 10.77 -13.57 -0.13
C PRO A 300 11.56 -14.88 0.02
N LYS A 301 12.38 -15.01 1.07
CA LYS A 301 13.18 -16.21 1.32
C LYS A 301 12.34 -17.40 1.74
N THR A 302 11.27 -17.15 2.49
CA THR A 302 10.36 -18.18 2.98
C THR A 302 9.06 -18.25 2.19
N ASN A 303 8.80 -17.27 1.34
CA ASN A 303 7.52 -17.08 0.63
C ASN A 303 6.34 -17.05 1.61
N THR A 304 6.48 -16.31 2.71
CA THR A 304 5.44 -16.21 3.74
C THR A 304 5.20 -14.77 4.18
N TRP A 305 3.97 -14.50 4.64
CA TRP A 305 3.58 -13.25 5.27
C TRP A 305 3.55 -13.39 6.79
N ARG A 306 3.90 -12.33 7.50
CA ARG A 306 3.72 -12.23 8.96
C ARG A 306 3.11 -10.89 9.34
N PRO A 307 2.33 -10.82 10.44
CA PRO A 307 1.84 -9.56 10.96
C PRO A 307 3.00 -8.71 11.50
N LEU A 308 2.87 -7.40 11.31
CA LEU A 308 3.72 -6.36 11.89
C LEU A 308 2.90 -5.47 12.82
N ALA A 309 3.55 -4.52 13.50
CA ALA A 309 2.87 -3.54 14.34
C ALA A 309 1.82 -2.78 13.51
N ARG A 310 0.56 -2.81 13.96
CA ARG A 310 -0.56 -2.13 13.30
C ARG A 310 -0.33 -0.63 13.20
N LEU A 311 -0.92 0.01 12.19
CA LEU A 311 -0.94 1.46 12.09
C LEU A 311 -1.56 2.09 13.34
N PRO A 312 -1.04 3.21 13.83
CA PRO A 312 -1.64 3.95 14.96
C PRO A 312 -3.07 4.43 14.69
N SER A 313 -3.41 4.62 13.40
CA SER A 313 -4.75 4.90 12.93
C SER A 313 -4.95 4.23 11.57
N ALA A 314 -6.09 3.55 11.41
CA ALA A 314 -6.48 2.97 10.13
C ALA A 314 -6.48 4.03 9.03
N ARG A 315 -5.92 3.73 7.87
CA ARG A 315 -5.85 4.66 6.74
C ARG A 315 -5.67 3.98 5.41
N GLN A 316 -5.99 4.71 4.37
CA GLN A 316 -5.87 4.32 2.97
C GLN A 316 -5.39 5.49 2.11
N ALA A 317 -5.22 5.27 0.80
CA ALA A 317 -4.92 6.32 -0.17
C ALA A 317 -3.59 7.06 0.13
N PHE A 318 -2.58 6.33 0.54
CA PHE A 318 -1.25 6.85 0.86
C PHE A 318 -0.17 5.99 0.20
N GLY A 319 0.99 6.58 0.01
CA GLY A 319 2.17 5.87 -0.46
C GLY A 319 3.19 5.63 0.64
N ALA A 320 4.28 4.97 0.29
CA ALA A 320 5.41 4.77 1.18
C ALA A 320 6.74 4.84 0.42
N ALA A 321 7.79 5.23 1.13
CA ALA A 321 9.14 5.19 0.60
C ALA A 321 10.15 4.95 1.72
N THR A 322 11.28 4.31 1.40
CA THR A 322 12.35 4.01 2.35
C THR A 322 13.53 4.97 2.17
N VAL A 323 13.98 5.55 3.29
CA VAL A 323 15.22 6.32 3.35
C VAL A 323 16.02 5.88 4.58
N GLY A 324 17.25 5.47 4.37
CA GLY A 324 18.11 4.98 5.44
C GLY A 324 17.50 3.79 6.17
N SER A 325 17.37 3.90 7.49
CA SER A 325 16.86 2.83 8.36
C SER A 325 15.39 2.97 8.74
N ALA A 326 14.58 3.62 7.89
CA ALA A 326 13.15 3.82 8.16
C ALA A 326 12.32 3.80 6.87
N ALA A 327 11.06 3.36 7.00
CA ALA A 327 10.03 3.51 5.99
C ALA A 327 9.08 4.65 6.41
N TYR A 328 8.75 5.52 5.47
CA TYR A 328 7.97 6.74 5.66
C TYR A 328 6.64 6.63 4.93
N PHE A 329 5.56 7.02 5.61
CA PHE A 329 4.17 6.88 5.16
C PHE A 329 3.43 8.20 5.33
N PRO A 330 3.55 9.13 4.37
CA PRO A 330 2.91 10.44 4.44
C PRO A 330 1.44 10.39 4.06
N GLY A 331 0.62 11.19 4.73
CA GLY A 331 -0.75 11.49 4.33
C GLY A 331 -1.73 10.34 4.39
N GLY A 332 -2.61 10.32 3.40
CA GLY A 332 -3.70 9.40 3.27
C GLY A 332 -5.04 9.94 3.77
N THR A 333 -6.03 9.06 3.84
CA THR A 333 -7.35 9.35 4.38
C THR A 333 -7.69 8.40 5.53
N LEU A 334 -8.49 8.86 6.49
CA LEU A 334 -8.80 8.15 7.72
C LEU A 334 -10.20 7.51 7.70
N ARG A 335 -10.87 7.54 6.55
CA ARG A 335 -12.19 6.94 6.34
C ARG A 335 -12.34 6.41 4.93
N CYS A 336 -13.00 5.27 4.82
CA CYS A 336 -13.37 4.64 3.56
C CYS A 336 -13.98 5.64 2.57
N GLY A 337 -13.57 5.57 1.30
CA GLY A 337 -14.03 6.44 0.23
C GLY A 337 -13.30 7.78 0.10
N GLY A 338 -12.08 7.87 0.58
CA GLY A 338 -11.23 9.05 0.39
C GLY A 338 -11.58 10.23 1.28
N LEU A 339 -12.25 10.00 2.42
CA LEU A 339 -12.68 11.04 3.34
C LEU A 339 -11.68 11.24 4.49
N ALA A 340 -11.68 12.47 5.07
CA ALA A 340 -10.79 12.85 6.17
C ALA A 340 -9.30 12.75 5.81
N LEU A 341 -8.88 13.59 4.89
CA LEU A 341 -7.45 13.75 4.54
C LEU A 341 -6.61 14.06 5.78
N THR A 342 -5.41 13.49 5.85
CA THR A 342 -4.46 13.74 6.92
C THR A 342 -3.13 14.26 6.38
N ASP A 343 -2.49 15.11 7.16
CA ASP A 343 -1.15 15.66 6.92
C ASP A 343 -0.05 14.91 7.68
N GLN A 344 -0.43 13.87 8.43
CA GLN A 344 0.51 13.13 9.26
C GLN A 344 1.54 12.37 8.42
N MET A 345 2.80 12.44 8.84
CA MET A 345 3.87 11.55 8.44
C MET A 345 4.06 10.47 9.50
N LEU A 346 3.81 9.21 9.14
CA LEU A 346 4.16 8.08 9.97
C LEU A 346 5.51 7.49 9.54
N VAL A 347 6.26 7.02 10.52
CA VAL A 347 7.59 6.43 10.31
C VAL A 347 7.62 5.06 10.96
N PHE A 348 7.94 4.03 10.19
CA PHE A 348 8.05 2.66 10.64
C PHE A 348 9.52 2.23 10.72
N ARG A 349 9.86 1.51 11.80
CA ARG A 349 11.19 0.92 11.99
C ARG A 349 11.10 -0.51 12.49
N LEU A 350 11.90 -1.37 11.90
CA LEU A 350 12.29 -2.69 12.46
C LEU A 350 13.57 -2.52 13.27
N LYS A 351 13.68 -3.24 14.38
CA LYS A 351 14.89 -3.25 15.24
C LYS A 351 15.95 -4.18 14.68
#